data_83ea5a39b704c70b22de7a8135302eea
#
_entry.id   83ea5a39b704c70b22de7a8135302eea
#
_cell.length_a   1.000
_cell.length_b   1.000
_cell.length_c   1.000
_cell.angle_alpha   90.00
_cell.angle_beta   90.00
_cell.angle_gamma   90.00
#
_symmetry.space_group_name_H-M   'P 1'
#
loop_
_entity.id
_entity.type
_entity.pdbx_description
1 polymer ?
#
loop_
_entity_poly.entity_id
_entity_poly.type
_entity_poly.pdbx_seq_one_letter_code
_entity_poly.pdbx_strand_id
1 'polypeptide(L)'
;MKGGMYYEQPGLYGRANIVAPIAAKYDVSRLYLFGSYARGDADEKSDIDLRVDGGQLGNLFALGGFYADLEEALKKSLDLVTTDTLRQNKSDIMTRNLIRNMRKDEKLIYEKLS
;
A
#
# COMPACT_ATOMS: atom_id res chain seq x y z
N MET A 1 -19.12 -7.39 -10.10
CA MET A 1 -18.45 -7.38 -9.93
C MET A 1 -17.63 -7.09 -10.00
N LYS A 2 -17.41 -6.92 -10.08
CA LYS A 2 -16.65 -6.67 -9.99
C LYS A 2 -15.55 -7.08 -10.10
N GLY A 3 -14.99 -7.19 -10.66
CA GLY A 3 -13.83 -7.85 -10.92
C GLY A 3 -12.80 -7.68 -9.94
N GLY A 4 -12.49 -7.98 -9.08
CA GLY A 4 -11.48 -7.93 -8.08
C GLY A 4 -11.93 -8.69 -6.87
N MET A 5 -11.00 -9.01 -6.03
CA MET A 5 -11.35 -9.67 -4.80
C MET A 5 -11.40 -8.65 -3.71
N TYR A 6 -12.60 -8.24 -3.35
CA TYR A 6 -12.78 -7.31 -2.26
C TYR A 6 -13.29 -8.06 -1.07
N TYR A 7 -12.73 -7.72 0.08
CA TYR A 7 -13.19 -8.27 1.33
C TYR A 7 -14.16 -7.29 1.96
N GLU A 8 -15.35 -7.75 2.23
CA GLU A 8 -16.34 -6.91 2.87
C GLU A 8 -16.16 -6.95 4.36
N GLN A 9 -15.01 -6.46 4.78
CA GLN A 9 -14.66 -6.44 6.19
C GLN A 9 -14.48 -5.00 6.63
N PRO A 10 -14.67 -4.72 7.91
CA PRO A 10 -14.39 -3.38 8.41
C PRO A 10 -12.94 -3.02 8.22
N GLY A 11 -12.66 -1.75 8.22
CA GLY A 11 -11.32 -1.24 8.09
C GLY A 11 -10.88 -1.16 6.66
N LEU A 12 -9.59 -1.38 6.43
CA LEU A 12 -9.00 -1.12 5.12
C LEU A 12 -9.41 -2.12 4.06
N TYR A 13 -9.67 -3.36 4.45
CA TYR A 13 -10.14 -4.35 3.49
C TYR A 13 -11.47 -3.94 2.87
N GLY A 14 -12.35 -3.34 3.66
CA GLY A 14 -13.60 -2.82 3.13
C GLY A 14 -13.41 -1.63 2.20
N ARG A 15 -12.19 -1.07 2.17
CA ARG A 15 -11.87 0.07 1.33
C ARG A 15 -10.98 -0.30 0.15
N ALA A 16 -10.76 -1.58 -0.09
CA ALA A 16 -9.96 -2.02 -1.23
C ALA A 16 -10.53 -1.48 -2.54
N ASN A 17 -11.85 -1.39 -2.65
CA ASN A 17 -12.49 -0.84 -3.84
C ASN A 17 -12.27 0.67 -3.99
N ILE A 18 -11.87 1.35 -2.91
CA ILE A 18 -11.55 2.78 -2.99
C ILE A 18 -10.15 2.97 -3.55
N VAL A 19 -9.21 2.12 -3.16
CA VAL A 19 -7.83 2.27 -3.62
C VAL A 19 -7.62 1.75 -5.05
N ALA A 20 -8.45 0.82 -5.50
CA ALA A 20 -8.27 0.20 -6.80
C ALA A 20 -8.25 1.20 -7.97
N PRO A 21 -9.20 2.15 -8.08
CA PRO A 21 -9.14 3.12 -9.18
C PRO A 21 -7.90 4.00 -9.13
N ILE A 22 -7.45 4.34 -7.92
CA ILE A 22 -6.26 5.17 -7.76
C ILE A 22 -5.03 4.39 -8.19
N ALA A 23 -4.90 3.14 -7.76
CA ALA A 23 -3.79 2.28 -8.17
C ALA A 23 -3.77 2.11 -9.70
N ALA A 24 -4.93 1.93 -10.31
CA ALA A 24 -5.02 1.78 -11.75
C ALA A 24 -4.60 3.05 -12.49
N LYS A 25 -4.95 4.20 -11.95
CA LYS A 25 -4.58 5.49 -12.54
C LYS A 25 -3.06 5.66 -12.66
N TYR A 26 -2.33 5.12 -11.70
CA TYR A 26 -0.87 5.22 -11.69
C TYR A 26 -0.20 3.95 -12.20
N ASP A 27 -0.97 3.03 -12.76
CA ASP A 27 -0.48 1.79 -13.35
C ASP A 27 0.31 0.94 -12.36
N VAL A 28 -0.14 0.94 -11.12
CA VAL A 28 0.47 0.14 -10.06
C VAL A 28 0.23 -1.34 -10.32
N SER A 29 1.26 -2.17 -10.13
CA SER A 29 1.13 -3.61 -10.32
C SER A 29 0.49 -4.28 -9.12
N ARG A 30 0.96 -3.96 -7.92
CA ARG A 30 0.44 -4.54 -6.69
C ARG A 30 0.52 -3.51 -5.57
N LEU A 31 -0.42 -3.62 -4.64
CA LEU A 31 -0.43 -2.78 -3.45
C LEU A 31 -0.63 -3.70 -2.25
N TYR A 32 0.24 -3.57 -1.27
CA TYR A 32 0.22 -4.40 -0.08
C TYR A 32 -0.01 -3.55 1.15
N LEU A 33 -0.81 -4.07 2.04
CA LEU A 33 -1.02 -3.50 3.37
C LEU A 33 -0.11 -4.22 4.35
N PHE A 34 0.57 -3.48 5.21
CA PHE A 34 1.34 -4.09 6.29
C PHE A 34 1.12 -3.30 7.57
N GLY A 35 1.81 -3.69 8.64
CA GLY A 35 1.70 -2.97 9.91
C GLY A 35 0.41 -3.25 10.65
N SER A 36 -0.01 -2.30 11.47
CA SER A 36 -1.11 -2.49 12.41
C SER A 36 -2.44 -2.77 11.72
N TYR A 37 -2.72 -2.14 10.59
CA TYR A 37 -3.95 -2.43 9.85
C TYR A 37 -3.96 -3.83 9.29
N ALA A 38 -2.81 -4.34 8.87
CA ALA A 38 -2.72 -5.71 8.37
C ALA A 38 -2.88 -6.73 9.49
N ARG A 39 -2.33 -6.43 10.68
CA ARG A 39 -2.44 -7.30 11.83
C ARG A 39 -3.82 -7.26 12.50
N GLY A 40 -4.59 -6.21 12.24
CA GLY A 40 -5.89 -6.06 12.87
C GLY A 40 -5.86 -5.39 14.22
N ASP A 41 -4.75 -4.74 14.57
CA ASP A 41 -4.63 -4.05 15.86
C ASP A 41 -4.50 -2.53 15.73
N ALA A 42 -4.92 -2.00 14.59
CA ALA A 42 -4.89 -0.55 14.37
C ALA A 42 -5.94 0.16 15.21
N ASP A 43 -5.64 1.40 15.59
CA ASP A 43 -6.59 2.26 16.28
C ASP A 43 -6.72 3.59 15.50
N GLU A 44 -7.41 4.55 16.09
CA GLU A 44 -7.68 5.83 15.43
C GLU A 44 -6.42 6.61 15.09
N LYS A 45 -5.35 6.36 15.82
CA LYS A 45 -4.10 7.09 15.64
C LYS A 45 -3.12 6.36 14.72
N SER A 46 -3.46 5.15 14.32
CA SER A 46 -2.57 4.35 13.48
C SER A 46 -2.53 4.91 12.07
N ASP A 47 -1.32 4.96 11.51
CA ASP A 47 -1.15 5.26 10.09
C ASP A 47 -1.40 4.00 9.27
N ILE A 48 -1.79 4.20 8.03
CA ILE A 48 -1.95 3.08 7.11
C ILE A 48 -0.60 2.84 6.43
N ASP A 49 -0.05 1.65 6.61
CA ASP A 49 1.26 1.29 6.05
C ASP A 49 1.07 0.51 4.76
N LEU A 50 1.58 1.06 3.66
CA LEU A 50 1.41 0.48 2.34
C LEU A 50 2.75 0.30 1.64
N ARG A 51 2.90 -0.82 0.91
CA ARG A 51 4.01 -1.04 0.00
C ARG A 51 3.47 -1.11 -1.41
N VAL A 52 4.02 -0.32 -2.32
CA VAL A 52 3.59 -0.30 -3.71
C VAL A 52 4.66 -0.95 -4.58
N ASP A 53 4.20 -1.80 -5.48
CA ASP A 53 5.05 -2.54 -6.41
C ASP A 53 4.70 -2.13 -7.83
N GLY A 54 5.72 -1.74 -8.59
CA GLY A 54 5.56 -1.32 -9.97
C GLY A 54 4.96 0.06 -10.11
N GLY A 55 4.41 0.33 -11.29
CA GLY A 55 3.68 1.54 -11.56
C GLY A 55 4.50 2.64 -12.19
N GLN A 56 3.81 3.73 -12.52
CA GLN A 56 4.38 4.93 -13.10
C GLN A 56 4.80 5.89 -12.00
N LEU A 57 5.60 5.40 -11.07
CA LEU A 57 5.96 6.14 -9.86
C LEU A 57 7.46 6.47 -9.81
N GLY A 58 8.10 6.50 -10.98
CA GLY A 58 9.54 6.72 -11.04
C GLY A 58 9.98 8.14 -10.76
N ASN A 59 9.07 9.10 -10.66
CA ASN A 59 9.43 10.47 -10.33
C ASN A 59 8.60 10.95 -9.14
N LEU A 60 9.08 12.03 -8.52
CA LEU A 60 8.46 12.54 -7.30
C LEU A 60 7.06 13.09 -7.52
N PHE A 61 6.78 13.61 -8.71
CA PHE A 61 5.44 14.13 -9.00
C PHE A 61 4.41 13.02 -9.01
N ALA A 62 4.72 11.92 -9.69
CA ALA A 62 3.81 10.79 -9.76
C ALA A 62 3.63 10.15 -8.38
N LEU A 63 4.72 9.94 -7.67
CA LEU A 63 4.66 9.34 -6.33
C LEU A 63 3.90 10.24 -5.37
N GLY A 64 4.17 11.55 -5.40
CA GLY A 64 3.46 12.51 -4.56
C GLY A 64 1.98 12.57 -4.87
N GLY A 65 1.61 12.51 -6.16
CA GLY A 65 0.22 12.48 -6.57
C GLY A 65 -0.50 11.24 -6.09
N PHE A 66 0.16 10.09 -6.21
CA PHE A 66 -0.39 8.83 -5.74
C PHE A 66 -0.63 8.87 -4.23
N TYR A 67 0.36 9.35 -3.48
CA TYR A 67 0.25 9.52 -2.03
C TYR A 67 -0.93 10.43 -1.66
N ALA A 68 -1.01 11.59 -2.31
CA ALA A 68 -2.05 12.57 -2.01
C ALA A 68 -3.45 12.02 -2.33
N ASP A 69 -3.58 11.35 -3.47
CA ASP A 69 -4.86 10.78 -3.86
C ASP A 69 -5.32 9.71 -2.88
N LEU A 70 -4.38 8.86 -2.42
CA LEU A 70 -4.70 7.83 -1.45
C LEU A 70 -5.08 8.43 -0.09
N GLU A 71 -4.30 9.42 0.36
CA GLU A 71 -4.56 10.05 1.64
C GLU A 71 -5.94 10.71 1.67
N GLU A 72 -6.28 11.38 0.59
CA GLU A 72 -7.58 12.03 0.49
C GLU A 72 -8.71 11.01 0.46
N ALA A 73 -8.53 9.93 -0.30
CA ALA A 73 -9.56 8.92 -0.46
C ALA A 73 -9.79 8.12 0.82
N LEU A 74 -8.71 7.80 1.52
CA LEU A 74 -8.78 6.99 2.72
C LEU A 74 -9.02 7.80 3.99
N LYS A 75 -8.81 9.12 3.93
CA LYS A 75 -9.01 10.03 5.05
C LYS A 75 -8.14 9.68 6.25
N LYS A 76 -6.93 9.21 5.98
CA LYS A 76 -5.97 8.87 7.02
C LYS A 76 -4.56 9.14 6.53
N SER A 77 -3.66 9.34 7.48
CA SER A 77 -2.24 9.46 7.17
C SER A 77 -1.69 8.12 6.70
N LEU A 78 -0.81 8.19 5.73
CA LEU A 78 -0.20 7.01 5.13
C LEU A 78 1.29 6.98 5.36
N ASP A 79 1.81 5.78 5.45
CA ASP A 79 3.25 5.52 5.38
C ASP A 79 3.45 4.65 4.14
N LEU A 80 3.95 5.26 3.07
CA LEU A 80 4.02 4.61 1.77
C LEU A 80 5.48 4.33 1.41
N VAL A 81 5.78 3.07 1.13
CA VAL A 81 7.11 2.68 0.65
C VAL A 81 6.98 2.00 -0.70
N THR A 82 7.99 2.16 -1.53
CA THR A 82 8.03 1.46 -2.81
C THR A 82 8.96 0.27 -2.72
N THR A 83 8.63 -0.78 -3.45
CA THR A 83 9.49 -1.96 -3.51
C THR A 83 10.88 -1.59 -4.03
N ASP A 84 10.95 -0.69 -5.00
CA ASP A 84 12.23 -0.26 -5.56
C ASP A 84 13.13 0.39 -4.51
N THR A 85 12.57 1.26 -3.68
CA THR A 85 13.33 1.89 -2.60
C THR A 85 13.88 0.84 -1.63
N LEU A 86 13.06 -0.14 -1.29
CA LEU A 86 13.50 -1.23 -0.40
C LEU A 86 14.64 -2.02 -1.03
N ARG A 87 14.56 -2.30 -2.33
CA ARG A 87 15.63 -3.01 -3.03
C ARG A 87 16.93 -2.22 -3.05
N GLN A 88 16.83 -0.92 -3.27
CA GLN A 88 18.01 -0.05 -3.32
C GLN A 88 18.72 0.02 -1.99
N ASN A 89 17.99 -0.13 -0.90
CA ASN A 89 18.53 0.01 0.45
C ASN A 89 18.63 -1.32 1.20
N LYS A 90 18.62 -2.44 0.49
CA LYS A 90 18.55 -3.76 1.12
C LYS A 90 19.76 -4.12 1.96
N SER A 91 20.88 -3.42 1.77
CA SER A 91 22.08 -3.65 2.59
C SER A 91 22.03 -2.92 3.93
N ASP A 92 21.11 -1.99 4.09
CA ASP A 92 20.93 -1.27 5.34
C ASP A 92 20.20 -2.15 6.36
N ILE A 93 20.71 -2.19 7.59
CA ILE A 93 20.17 -3.05 8.63
C ILE A 93 18.73 -2.68 8.95
N MET A 94 18.44 -1.39 9.05
CA MET A 94 17.07 -0.95 9.35
C MET A 94 16.10 -1.35 8.26
N THR A 95 16.53 -1.22 7.00
CA THR A 95 15.70 -1.63 5.87
C THR A 95 15.45 -3.13 5.87
N ARG A 96 16.49 -3.93 6.18
CA ARG A 96 16.32 -5.38 6.25
C ARG A 96 15.36 -5.79 7.36
N ASN A 97 15.42 -5.12 8.49
CA ASN A 97 14.49 -5.39 9.59
C ASN A 97 13.07 -5.01 9.19
N LEU A 98 12.90 -3.89 8.50
CA LEU A 98 11.61 -3.47 8.01
C LEU A 98 11.03 -4.51 7.05
N ILE A 99 11.83 -4.98 6.10
CA ILE A 99 11.39 -5.99 5.13
C ILE A 99 10.95 -7.27 5.86
N ARG A 100 11.72 -7.70 6.85
CA ARG A 100 11.38 -8.90 7.61
C ARG A 100 10.03 -8.74 8.31
N ASN A 101 9.82 -7.59 8.94
CA ASN A 101 8.58 -7.33 9.64
C ASN A 101 7.39 -7.21 8.68
N MET A 102 7.62 -6.58 7.54
CA MET A 102 6.57 -6.47 6.52
C MET A 102 6.10 -7.84 6.05
N ARG A 103 7.04 -8.75 5.81
CA ARG A 103 6.69 -10.08 5.30
C ARG A 103 5.83 -10.88 6.25
N LYS A 104 5.91 -10.61 7.54
CA LYS A 104 5.07 -11.31 8.52
C LYS A 104 3.61 -10.90 8.43
N ASP A 105 3.37 -9.62 8.15
CA ASP A 105 2.04 -9.04 8.26
C ASP A 105 1.40 -8.72 6.92
N GLU A 106 2.19 -8.67 5.89
CA GLU A 106 1.82 -8.12 4.59
C GLU A 106 0.63 -8.84 3.96
N LYS A 107 -0.30 -8.07 3.43
CA LYS A 107 -1.48 -8.59 2.74
C LYS A 107 -1.69 -7.85 1.44
N LEU A 108 -1.89 -8.60 0.37
CA LEU A 108 -2.16 -8.03 -0.95
C LEU A 108 -3.58 -7.46 -0.96
N ILE A 109 -3.71 -6.17 -1.26
CA ILE A 109 -5.03 -5.54 -1.33
C ILE A 109 -5.40 -5.08 -2.73
N TYR A 110 -4.44 -5.05 -3.65
CA TYR A 110 -4.71 -4.71 -5.04
C TYR A 110 -3.69 -5.39 -5.93
N GLU A 111 -4.14 -5.96 -7.02
CA GLU A 111 -3.27 -6.52 -8.04
C GLU A 111 -3.85 -6.19 -9.41
N LYS A 112 -3.00 -5.68 -10.29
CA LYS A 112 -3.39 -5.36 -11.64
C LYS A 112 -3.66 -6.65 -12.41
N LEU A 113 -4.81 -6.70 -13.03
CA LEU A 113 -5.17 -7.80 -13.92
C LEU A 113 -4.78 -7.40 -15.34
N SER A 114 -3.92 -8.14 -15.95
CA SER A 114 -3.49 -7.83 -17.32
C SER A 114 -4.24 -8.64 -18.35
#